data_693e831b707696c7eeff4f115cb2cc64
#
_entry.id   693e831b707696c7eeff4f115cb2cc64
#
_cell.length_a   1.000
_cell.length_b   1.000
_cell.length_c   1.000
_cell.angle_alpha   90.00
_cell.angle_beta   90.00
_cell.angle_gamma   90.00
#
_symmetry.space_group_name_H-M   'P 1'
#
loop_
_entity.id
_entity.type
_entity.pdbx_description
1 polymer ?
#
loop_
_entity_poly.entity_id
_entity_poly.type
_entity_poly.pdbx_seq_one_letter_code
_entity_poly.pdbx_strand_id
1 'polypeptide(L)'
;MKWLLTLTMVVALSVGAADLTGDSGKTRVLLVTGGHDYEREPFLAIFRNIPEVSFKHAEHPKAQASFEPESAKSYDVLVLYDMWQEMDGATRTNFLNLFKSGKGVVVLHHAIANYNEWDQYGEIIGARYYLRPKKVNGIEKTRSQWLHDVEHTIHIVDPGHPVTKGMKDFLIHDETYRLFDVDLGVKPLLTTEEATSNRVIAWAKEYEKSRVVYIQLGHDHFAFDNPNYRQLVRQAIRWTARKD
;
A
#
# COMPACT_ATOMS: atom_id res chain seq x y z
N MET A 1 -8.19 62.44 -46.72
CA MET A 1 -8.10 60.99 -46.38
C MET A 1 -7.39 60.82 -45.08
N LYS A 2 -8.16 60.59 -43.96
CA LYS A 2 -7.63 60.38 -42.62
C LYS A 2 -7.62 58.88 -42.36
N TRP A 3 -6.45 58.31 -42.12
CA TRP A 3 -6.29 56.92 -41.68
C TRP A 3 -6.40 56.84 -40.15
N LEU A 4 -7.41 56.13 -39.65
CA LEU A 4 -7.51 55.72 -38.24
C LEU A 4 -6.68 54.47 -38.06
N LEU A 5 -5.66 54.51 -37.23
CA LEU A 5 -4.97 53.35 -36.70
C LEU A 5 -5.75 52.83 -35.45
N THR A 6 -6.34 51.68 -35.59
CA THR A 6 -6.94 50.97 -34.44
C THR A 6 -5.85 50.18 -33.71
N LEU A 7 -5.57 50.58 -32.49
CA LEU A 7 -4.63 49.90 -31.60
C LEU A 7 -5.37 48.72 -30.90
N THR A 8 -5.08 47.48 -31.26
CA THR A 8 -5.64 46.29 -30.61
C THR A 8 -4.80 45.99 -29.39
N MET A 9 -5.38 46.17 -28.22
CA MET A 9 -4.78 45.84 -26.92
C MET A 9 -4.92 44.32 -26.67
N VAL A 10 -3.82 43.59 -26.75
CA VAL A 10 -3.77 42.16 -26.37
C VAL A 10 -3.63 42.11 -24.85
N VAL A 11 -4.71 41.70 -24.18
CA VAL A 11 -4.69 41.39 -22.76
C VAL A 11 -4.11 39.98 -22.61
N ALA A 12 -2.87 39.89 -22.16
CA ALA A 12 -2.27 38.62 -21.73
C ALA A 12 -2.88 38.20 -20.41
N LEU A 13 -3.77 37.20 -20.44
CA LEU A 13 -4.21 36.48 -19.24
C LEU A 13 -3.02 35.67 -18.71
N SER A 14 -2.38 36.15 -17.66
CA SER A 14 -1.47 35.34 -16.85
C SER A 14 -2.29 34.28 -16.13
N VAL A 15 -2.24 33.04 -16.61
CA VAL A 15 -2.68 31.88 -15.86
C VAL A 15 -1.74 31.78 -14.65
N GLY A 16 -2.26 32.15 -13.48
CA GLY A 16 -1.55 32.04 -12.24
C GLY A 16 -1.14 30.59 -12.01
N ALA A 17 0.16 30.38 -11.81
CA ALA A 17 0.67 29.11 -11.29
C ALA A 17 -0.05 28.81 -9.98
N ALA A 18 -0.80 27.70 -9.94
CA ALA A 18 -1.43 27.22 -8.72
C ALA A 18 -0.35 27.08 -7.66
N ASP A 19 -0.58 27.73 -6.53
CA ASP A 19 0.30 27.83 -5.40
C ASP A 19 0.58 26.44 -4.82
N LEU A 20 1.79 25.90 -5.08
CA LEU A 20 2.26 24.61 -4.56
C LEU A 20 2.73 24.68 -3.10
N THR A 21 2.38 25.74 -2.36
CA THR A 21 2.87 25.97 -1.01
C THR A 21 2.19 25.11 0.06
N GLY A 22 1.12 24.37 -0.27
CA GLY A 22 0.38 23.53 0.68
C GLY A 22 1.01 22.16 0.99
N ASP A 23 2.04 21.71 0.28
CA ASP A 23 2.55 20.31 0.34
C ASP A 23 3.97 20.18 0.92
N SER A 24 4.62 21.30 1.27
CA SER A 24 5.96 21.27 1.85
C SER A 24 5.92 20.66 3.26
N GLY A 25 6.50 19.45 3.41
CA GLY A 25 6.57 18.73 4.68
C GLY A 25 5.70 17.48 4.77
N LYS A 26 4.71 17.31 3.91
CA LYS A 26 3.90 16.08 3.88
C LYS A 26 4.68 14.89 3.34
N THR A 27 4.25 13.69 3.72
CA THR A 27 4.69 12.44 3.09
C THR A 27 3.93 12.25 1.80
N ARG A 28 4.64 12.15 0.68
CA ARG A 28 4.04 11.94 -0.64
C ARG A 28 3.83 10.43 -0.85
N VAL A 29 2.59 10.03 -1.01
CA VAL A 29 2.20 8.63 -1.20
C VAL A 29 1.79 8.40 -2.65
N LEU A 30 2.33 7.34 -3.27
CA LEU A 30 1.74 6.74 -4.46
C LEU A 30 0.84 5.59 -4.00
N LEU A 31 -0.47 5.74 -4.16
CA LEU A 31 -1.45 4.68 -3.91
C LEU A 31 -1.75 3.96 -5.22
N VAL A 32 -1.46 2.66 -5.26
CA VAL A 32 -1.68 1.81 -6.44
C VAL A 32 -2.81 0.84 -6.15
N THR A 33 -3.80 0.77 -7.06
CA THR A 33 -4.94 -0.15 -7.00
C THR A 33 -5.14 -0.84 -8.35
N GLY A 34 -6.07 -1.78 -8.41
CA GLY A 34 -6.53 -2.43 -9.63
C GLY A 34 -6.47 -3.95 -9.57
N GLY A 35 -7.24 -4.59 -10.47
CA GLY A 35 -7.36 -6.04 -10.57
C GLY A 35 -8.42 -6.66 -9.66
N HIS A 36 -8.85 -5.97 -8.62
CA HIS A 36 -9.90 -6.39 -7.70
C HIS A 36 -10.83 -5.20 -7.41
N ASP A 37 -12.13 -5.46 -7.37
CA ASP A 37 -13.12 -4.45 -6.99
C ASP A 37 -13.03 -4.14 -5.49
N TYR A 38 -13.35 -2.89 -5.13
CA TYR A 38 -13.34 -2.41 -3.76
C TYR A 38 -14.22 -1.18 -3.61
N GLU A 39 -14.61 -0.86 -2.40
CA GLU A 39 -15.37 0.35 -2.07
C GLU A 39 -14.48 1.59 -2.15
N ARG A 40 -14.39 2.18 -3.34
CA ARG A 40 -13.43 3.21 -3.72
C ARG A 40 -13.44 4.43 -2.80
N GLU A 41 -14.61 5.03 -2.58
CA GLU A 41 -14.68 6.29 -1.83
C GLU A 41 -14.38 6.13 -0.33
N PRO A 42 -14.89 5.10 0.39
CA PRO A 42 -14.49 4.80 1.75
C PRO A 42 -12.98 4.53 1.88
N PHE A 43 -12.40 3.76 0.94
CA PHE A 43 -10.96 3.47 0.95
C PHE A 43 -10.11 4.72 0.75
N LEU A 44 -10.40 5.53 -0.26
CA LEU A 44 -9.65 6.76 -0.54
C LEU A 44 -9.78 7.80 0.59
N ALA A 45 -10.90 7.76 1.33
CA ALA A 45 -11.12 8.64 2.49
C ALA A 45 -10.10 8.38 3.61
N ILE A 46 -9.56 7.16 3.74
CA ILE A 46 -8.50 6.86 4.70
C ILE A 46 -7.32 7.82 4.48
N PHE A 47 -6.84 7.93 3.24
CA PHE A 47 -5.66 8.73 2.88
C PHE A 47 -5.95 10.23 2.90
N ARG A 48 -7.16 10.65 2.47
CA ARG A 48 -7.57 12.07 2.54
C ARG A 48 -7.59 12.60 3.97
N ASN A 49 -7.89 11.73 4.93
CA ASN A 49 -8.03 12.08 6.35
C ASN A 49 -6.71 11.97 7.14
N ILE A 50 -5.56 11.70 6.50
CA ILE A 50 -4.25 11.75 7.13
C ILE A 50 -3.61 13.12 6.85
N PRO A 51 -3.57 14.04 7.83
CA PRO A 51 -3.17 15.45 7.57
C PRO A 51 -1.74 15.62 7.05
N GLU A 52 -0.83 14.71 7.49
CA GLU A 52 0.58 14.72 7.12
C GLU A 52 0.90 13.96 5.81
N VAL A 53 -0.12 13.53 5.07
CA VAL A 53 0.02 12.81 3.80
C VAL A 53 -0.56 13.62 2.67
N SER A 54 0.12 13.62 1.53
CA SER A 54 -0.46 13.90 0.22
C SER A 54 -0.36 12.63 -0.61
N PHE A 55 -1.39 12.31 -1.41
CA PHE A 55 -1.33 11.09 -2.21
C PHE A 55 -1.77 11.30 -3.66
N LYS A 56 -1.11 10.55 -4.54
CA LYS A 56 -1.53 10.35 -5.92
C LYS A 56 -2.06 8.93 -6.05
N HIS A 57 -3.25 8.79 -6.63
CA HIS A 57 -3.84 7.50 -6.92
C HIS A 57 -3.55 7.10 -8.36
N ALA A 58 -3.09 5.88 -8.57
CA ALA A 58 -2.83 5.28 -9.88
C ALA A 58 -3.43 3.87 -9.94
N GLU A 59 -4.03 3.53 -11.05
CA GLU A 59 -4.66 2.22 -11.27
C GLU A 59 -3.91 1.43 -12.33
N HIS A 60 -3.80 0.11 -12.12
CA HIS A 60 -3.27 -0.80 -13.14
C HIS A 60 -4.13 -0.82 -14.40
N PRO A 61 -3.53 -1.05 -15.58
CA PRO A 61 -2.08 -1.26 -15.79
C PRO A 61 -1.25 0.02 -15.83
N LYS A 62 -1.89 1.20 -15.87
CA LYS A 62 -1.19 2.51 -16.01
C LYS A 62 -0.29 2.85 -14.82
N ALA A 63 -0.59 2.31 -13.65
CA ALA A 63 0.19 2.51 -12.43
C ALA A 63 1.67 2.12 -12.60
N GLN A 64 1.98 1.15 -13.47
CA GLN A 64 3.34 0.64 -13.68
C GLN A 64 4.32 1.71 -14.19
N ALA A 65 3.84 2.69 -14.97
CA ALA A 65 4.66 3.83 -15.40
C ALA A 65 5.15 4.70 -14.22
N SER A 66 4.50 4.62 -13.07
CA SER A 66 4.93 5.33 -11.86
C SER A 66 6.15 4.69 -11.18
N PHE A 67 6.54 3.48 -11.56
CA PHE A 67 7.75 2.81 -11.05
C PHE A 67 9.00 3.24 -11.82
N GLU A 68 8.87 3.92 -12.95
CA GLU A 68 10.00 4.45 -13.71
C GLU A 68 10.84 5.42 -12.87
N PRO A 69 12.17 5.48 -13.06
CA PRO A 69 13.07 6.26 -12.21
C PRO A 69 12.69 7.74 -12.04
N GLU A 70 12.24 8.39 -13.11
CA GLU A 70 11.82 9.80 -13.03
C GLU A 70 10.50 9.97 -12.29
N SER A 71 9.51 9.11 -12.56
CA SER A 71 8.22 9.10 -11.87
C SER A 71 8.38 8.81 -10.39
N ALA A 72 9.29 7.90 -10.04
CA ALA A 72 9.58 7.51 -8.66
C ALA A 72 10.11 8.64 -7.77
N LYS A 73 10.64 9.72 -8.34
CA LYS A 73 11.07 10.91 -7.59
C LYS A 73 9.88 11.69 -7.00
N SER A 74 8.67 11.47 -7.50
CA SER A 74 7.47 12.22 -7.12
C SER A 74 6.81 11.74 -5.82
N TYR A 75 7.21 10.61 -5.24
CA TYR A 75 6.65 10.07 -4.00
C TYR A 75 7.72 9.50 -3.08
N ASP A 76 7.37 9.35 -1.80
CA ASP A 76 8.24 8.86 -0.73
C ASP A 76 7.86 7.43 -0.34
N VAL A 77 6.57 7.11 -0.36
CA VAL A 77 5.98 5.81 0.02
C VAL A 77 5.11 5.28 -1.11
N LEU A 78 5.27 3.99 -1.41
CA LEU A 78 4.38 3.22 -2.25
C LEU A 78 3.39 2.46 -1.36
N VAL A 79 2.09 2.62 -1.60
CA VAL A 79 1.02 1.83 -0.98
C VAL A 79 0.39 0.97 -2.06
N LEU A 80 0.43 -0.34 -1.87
CA LEU A 80 -0.15 -1.32 -2.78
C LEU A 80 -1.48 -1.82 -2.20
N TYR A 81 -2.53 -1.72 -3.01
CA TYR A 81 -3.87 -2.28 -2.78
C TYR A 81 -4.39 -2.79 -4.13
N ASP A 82 -3.60 -3.65 -4.76
CA ASP A 82 -3.78 -4.18 -6.11
C ASP A 82 -3.71 -5.70 -6.11
N MET A 83 -4.29 -6.37 -7.08
CA MET A 83 -4.31 -7.83 -7.18
C MET A 83 -4.24 -8.30 -8.63
N TRP A 84 -3.75 -9.53 -8.86
CA TRP A 84 -3.73 -10.23 -10.16
C TRP A 84 -3.04 -9.46 -11.29
N GLN A 85 -2.04 -8.66 -10.95
CA GLN A 85 -1.25 -7.93 -11.93
C GLN A 85 0.03 -8.68 -12.28
N GLU A 86 0.52 -8.43 -13.47
CA GLU A 86 1.82 -8.92 -13.94
C GLU A 86 2.69 -7.75 -14.35
N MET A 87 4.00 -7.96 -14.31
CA MET A 87 5.00 -6.99 -14.77
C MET A 87 5.95 -7.66 -15.75
N ASP A 88 6.34 -6.96 -16.81
CA ASP A 88 7.44 -7.37 -17.67
C ASP A 88 8.81 -7.18 -16.97
N GLY A 89 9.87 -7.66 -17.60
CA GLY A 89 11.21 -7.60 -17.01
C GLY A 89 11.72 -6.17 -16.76
N ALA A 90 11.37 -5.21 -17.61
CA ALA A 90 11.76 -3.82 -17.43
C ALA A 90 11.04 -3.19 -16.24
N THR A 91 9.74 -3.43 -16.13
CA THR A 91 8.90 -2.96 -15.02
C THR A 91 9.34 -3.59 -13.70
N ARG A 92 9.65 -4.90 -13.67
CA ARG A 92 10.22 -5.56 -12.47
C ARG A 92 11.52 -4.93 -12.03
N THR A 93 12.40 -4.58 -12.99
CA THR A 93 13.65 -3.88 -12.70
C THR A 93 13.40 -2.51 -12.07
N ASN A 94 12.48 -1.73 -12.63
CA ASN A 94 12.09 -0.44 -12.07
C ASN A 94 11.49 -0.57 -10.67
N PHE A 95 10.61 -1.55 -10.48
CA PHE A 95 10.02 -1.86 -9.18
C PHE A 95 11.10 -2.20 -8.13
N LEU A 96 12.08 -3.06 -8.46
CA LEU A 96 13.20 -3.39 -7.57
C LEU A 96 14.07 -2.17 -7.23
N ASN A 97 14.23 -1.24 -8.17
CA ASN A 97 14.99 -0.02 -7.93
C ASN A 97 14.34 0.89 -6.88
N LEU A 98 13.03 0.80 -6.66
CA LEU A 98 12.35 1.50 -5.55
C LEU A 98 12.92 1.07 -4.20
N PHE A 99 13.13 -0.23 -4.00
CA PHE A 99 13.68 -0.79 -2.77
C PHE A 99 15.16 -0.44 -2.58
N LYS A 100 15.95 -0.48 -3.64
CA LYS A 100 17.35 -0.07 -3.62
C LYS A 100 17.51 1.41 -3.31
N SER A 101 16.53 2.24 -3.69
CA SER A 101 16.51 3.67 -3.38
C SER A 101 15.98 4.00 -1.99
N GLY A 102 15.42 3.02 -1.26
CA GLY A 102 14.90 3.18 0.10
C GLY A 102 13.49 3.75 0.18
N LYS A 103 12.67 3.62 -0.88
CA LYS A 103 11.24 3.98 -0.83
C LYS A 103 10.54 3.17 0.26
N GLY A 104 9.70 3.85 1.06
CA GLY A 104 8.80 3.14 1.97
C GLY A 104 7.75 2.34 1.20
N VAL A 105 7.38 1.16 1.71
CA VAL A 105 6.35 0.33 1.07
C VAL A 105 5.35 -0.17 2.10
N VAL A 106 4.07 0.03 1.83
CA VAL A 106 2.95 -0.52 2.60
C VAL A 106 2.12 -1.39 1.67
N VAL A 107 1.92 -2.63 2.03
CA VAL A 107 1.17 -3.62 1.27
C VAL A 107 -0.09 -3.95 2.04
N LEU A 108 -1.24 -3.68 1.45
CA LEU A 108 -2.52 -3.80 2.11
C LEU A 108 -3.33 -4.96 1.56
N HIS A 109 -3.91 -5.75 2.47
CA HIS A 109 -4.97 -6.70 2.21
C HIS A 109 -4.63 -7.67 1.07
N HIS A 110 -5.44 -7.70 0.00
CA HIS A 110 -5.30 -8.61 -1.13
C HIS A 110 -4.06 -8.39 -2.00
N ALA A 111 -3.31 -7.30 -1.78
CA ALA A 111 -2.05 -7.09 -2.47
C ALA A 111 -0.98 -8.16 -2.12
N ILE A 112 -1.18 -8.96 -1.06
CA ILE A 112 -0.39 -10.17 -0.78
C ILE A 112 -0.44 -11.18 -1.94
N ALA A 113 -1.52 -11.21 -2.71
CA ALA A 113 -1.73 -12.13 -3.83
C ALA A 113 -1.36 -11.53 -5.19
N ASN A 114 -0.81 -10.31 -5.22
CA ASN A 114 -0.38 -9.67 -6.45
C ASN A 114 0.93 -10.26 -6.98
N TYR A 115 1.24 -10.03 -8.26
CA TYR A 115 2.45 -10.51 -8.95
C TYR A 115 2.79 -11.98 -8.64
N ASN A 116 1.78 -12.84 -8.57
CA ASN A 116 1.83 -14.17 -7.98
C ASN A 116 2.79 -15.14 -8.70
N GLU A 117 3.07 -14.89 -9.99
CA GLU A 117 4.03 -15.67 -10.78
C GLU A 117 5.47 -15.14 -10.66
N TRP A 118 5.70 -14.12 -9.81
CA TRP A 118 7.02 -13.57 -9.54
C TRP A 118 7.45 -13.86 -8.10
N ASP A 119 8.22 -14.93 -7.93
CA ASP A 119 8.63 -15.43 -6.60
C ASP A 119 9.32 -14.36 -5.74
N GLN A 120 10.09 -13.44 -6.34
CA GLN A 120 10.78 -12.37 -5.62
C GLN A 120 9.80 -11.37 -4.96
N TYR A 121 8.57 -11.22 -5.49
CA TYR A 121 7.56 -10.41 -4.81
C TYR A 121 7.26 -10.96 -3.41
N GLY A 122 7.13 -12.28 -3.28
CA GLY A 122 6.96 -12.92 -1.97
C GLY A 122 8.13 -12.64 -1.01
N GLU A 123 9.37 -12.64 -1.51
CA GLU A 123 10.56 -12.29 -0.72
C GLU A 123 10.52 -10.82 -0.27
N ILE A 124 10.06 -9.92 -1.16
CA ILE A 124 9.93 -8.49 -0.86
C ILE A 124 8.95 -8.25 0.28
N ILE A 125 7.75 -8.82 0.17
CA ILE A 125 6.67 -8.57 1.14
C ILE A 125 6.75 -9.45 2.39
N GLY A 126 7.53 -10.53 2.35
CA GLY A 126 7.71 -11.45 3.47
C GLY A 126 6.62 -12.50 3.59
N ALA A 127 5.90 -12.80 2.52
CA ALA A 127 4.87 -13.83 2.50
C ALA A 127 4.58 -14.32 1.09
N ARG A 128 3.94 -15.49 0.99
CA ARG A 128 3.49 -16.05 -0.28
C ARG A 128 2.06 -16.57 -0.18
N TYR A 129 1.16 -15.90 -0.87
CA TYR A 129 -0.22 -16.33 -1.03
C TYR A 129 -0.35 -17.23 -2.26
N TYR A 130 -1.03 -18.37 -2.15
CA TYR A 130 -1.15 -19.37 -3.21
C TYR A 130 -2.51 -19.29 -3.88
N LEU A 131 -2.59 -18.67 -5.06
CA LEU A 131 -3.83 -18.63 -5.86
C LEU A 131 -4.26 -20.00 -6.38
N ARG A 132 -3.31 -20.96 -6.49
CA ARG A 132 -3.50 -22.35 -6.89
C ARG A 132 -2.52 -23.24 -6.13
N PRO A 133 -2.76 -24.57 -6.04
CA PRO A 133 -1.77 -25.47 -5.48
C PRO A 133 -0.43 -25.36 -6.21
N LYS A 134 0.67 -25.34 -5.45
CA LYS A 134 2.03 -25.16 -5.98
C LYS A 134 3.03 -25.97 -5.17
N LYS A 135 4.03 -26.56 -5.84
CA LYS A 135 5.14 -27.18 -5.14
C LYS A 135 6.25 -26.18 -4.89
N VAL A 136 6.62 -26.00 -3.63
CA VAL A 136 7.65 -25.06 -3.18
C VAL A 136 8.70 -25.80 -2.38
N ASN A 137 9.94 -25.82 -2.83
CA ASN A 137 11.05 -26.53 -2.18
C ASN A 137 10.72 -28.01 -1.87
N GLY A 138 10.03 -28.68 -2.79
CA GLY A 138 9.62 -30.08 -2.64
C GLY A 138 8.36 -30.31 -1.80
N ILE A 139 7.79 -29.30 -1.18
CA ILE A 139 6.59 -29.37 -0.33
C ILE A 139 5.37 -28.93 -1.15
N GLU A 140 4.32 -29.77 -1.15
CA GLU A 140 3.04 -29.41 -1.75
C GLU A 140 2.32 -28.34 -0.90
N LYS A 141 2.00 -27.21 -1.50
CA LYS A 141 1.19 -26.13 -0.91
C LYS A 141 -0.21 -26.18 -1.50
N THR A 142 -1.20 -26.13 -0.67
CA THR A 142 -2.60 -26.01 -1.10
C THR A 142 -2.89 -24.55 -1.49
N ARG A 143 -4.01 -24.34 -2.19
CA ARG A 143 -4.51 -22.99 -2.42
C ARG A 143 -4.78 -22.30 -1.09
N SER A 144 -4.33 -21.06 -0.94
CA SER A 144 -4.70 -20.18 0.18
C SER A 144 -6.20 -19.91 0.17
N GLN A 145 -6.76 -19.66 1.33
CA GLN A 145 -8.19 -19.48 1.54
C GLN A 145 -8.48 -18.11 2.12
N TRP A 146 -9.68 -17.66 1.88
CA TRP A 146 -10.24 -16.42 2.43
C TRP A 146 -11.68 -16.68 2.91
N LEU A 147 -12.12 -15.86 3.84
CA LEU A 147 -13.50 -15.85 4.32
C LEU A 147 -13.93 -14.42 4.64
N HIS A 148 -15.05 -13.99 4.04
CA HIS A 148 -15.66 -12.67 4.30
C HIS A 148 -16.45 -12.65 5.61
N ASP A 149 -16.76 -11.43 6.07
CA ASP A 149 -17.71 -11.16 7.14
C ASP A 149 -17.35 -11.82 8.48
N VAL A 150 -16.05 -11.78 8.86
CA VAL A 150 -15.55 -12.35 10.10
C VAL A 150 -15.32 -11.26 11.13
N GLU A 151 -16.05 -11.33 12.26
CA GLU A 151 -15.74 -10.50 13.42
C GLU A 151 -14.70 -11.21 14.30
N HIS A 152 -13.54 -10.60 14.50
CA HIS A 152 -12.45 -11.20 15.26
C HIS A 152 -11.61 -10.17 16.01
N THR A 153 -10.96 -10.65 17.07
CA THR A 153 -10.06 -9.83 17.88
C THR A 153 -8.65 -9.80 17.29
N ILE A 154 -8.11 -8.61 17.21
CA ILE A 154 -6.73 -8.35 16.82
C ILE A 154 -5.88 -8.08 18.05
N HIS A 155 -4.77 -8.81 18.17
CA HIS A 155 -3.82 -8.67 19.26
C HIS A 155 -2.57 -7.92 18.81
N ILE A 156 -2.15 -6.94 19.62
CA ILE A 156 -0.92 -6.18 19.38
C ILE A 156 0.27 -6.98 19.91
N VAL A 157 1.18 -7.38 19.01
CA VAL A 157 2.36 -8.20 19.37
C VAL A 157 3.49 -7.35 19.94
N ASP A 158 3.77 -6.20 19.31
CA ASP A 158 4.84 -5.30 19.73
C ASP A 158 4.31 -3.88 19.94
N PRO A 159 3.83 -3.54 21.14
CA PRO A 159 3.31 -2.20 21.42
C PRO A 159 4.39 -1.11 21.42
N GLY A 160 5.67 -1.47 21.40
CA GLY A 160 6.81 -0.55 21.27
C GLY A 160 7.17 -0.19 19.86
N HIS A 161 6.72 -0.97 18.87
CA HIS A 161 7.03 -0.68 17.48
C HIS A 161 6.27 0.58 16.98
N PRO A 162 6.89 1.51 16.23
CA PRO A 162 6.22 2.74 15.78
C PRO A 162 4.89 2.51 15.06
N VAL A 163 4.75 1.40 14.30
CA VAL A 163 3.52 1.07 13.56
C VAL A 163 2.35 0.71 14.49
N THR A 164 2.62 0.19 15.68
CA THR A 164 1.61 -0.26 16.65
C THR A 164 1.61 0.53 17.95
N LYS A 165 2.47 1.55 18.03
CA LYS A 165 2.63 2.38 19.23
C LYS A 165 1.31 3.03 19.67
N GLY A 166 0.96 2.84 20.92
CA GLY A 166 -0.25 3.41 21.52
C GLY A 166 -1.54 2.68 21.15
N MET A 167 -1.46 1.62 20.34
CA MET A 167 -2.59 0.76 20.03
C MET A 167 -2.81 -0.27 21.16
N LYS A 168 -4.04 -0.72 21.27
CA LYS A 168 -4.48 -1.82 22.13
C LYS A 168 -5.17 -2.86 21.29
N ASP A 169 -5.36 -4.07 21.83
CA ASP A 169 -6.19 -5.09 21.20
C ASP A 169 -7.56 -4.51 20.85
N PHE A 170 -8.08 -4.89 19.70
CA PHE A 170 -9.35 -4.35 19.17
C PHE A 170 -10.13 -5.39 18.40
N LEU A 171 -11.43 -5.18 18.31
CA LEU A 171 -12.35 -5.95 17.49
C LEU A 171 -12.47 -5.32 16.11
N ILE A 172 -12.53 -6.16 15.07
CA ILE A 172 -12.78 -5.74 13.72
C ILE A 172 -13.69 -6.73 13.00
N HIS A 173 -14.51 -6.23 12.10
CA HIS A 173 -15.23 -7.00 11.11
C HIS A 173 -14.49 -6.87 9.79
N ASP A 174 -14.00 -7.98 9.22
CA ASP A 174 -13.15 -7.94 8.03
C ASP A 174 -13.10 -9.30 7.32
N GLU A 175 -12.38 -9.38 6.21
CA GLU A 175 -12.03 -10.62 5.54
C GLU A 175 -10.77 -11.24 6.18
N THR A 176 -10.74 -12.55 6.30
CA THR A 176 -9.58 -13.31 6.80
C THR A 176 -8.91 -14.11 5.71
N TYR A 177 -7.57 -14.30 5.83
CA TYR A 177 -6.76 -15.14 4.94
C TYR A 177 -6.02 -16.22 5.71
N ARG A 178 -5.99 -17.44 5.15
CA ARG A 178 -5.22 -18.54 5.73
C ARG A 178 -4.55 -19.41 4.66
N LEU A 179 -3.66 -20.30 5.13
CA LEU A 179 -2.91 -21.25 4.30
C LEU A 179 -1.96 -20.55 3.30
N PHE A 180 -1.44 -19.40 3.68
CA PHE A 180 -0.33 -18.74 3.00
C PHE A 180 0.94 -18.81 3.87
N ASP A 181 2.10 -18.75 3.26
CA ASP A 181 3.37 -18.77 4.00
C ASP A 181 3.75 -17.36 4.43
N VAL A 182 4.30 -17.27 5.65
CA VAL A 182 4.93 -16.04 6.19
C VAL A 182 6.40 -16.36 6.44
N ASP A 183 7.31 -15.49 6.01
CA ASP A 183 8.73 -15.67 6.20
C ASP A 183 9.11 -15.59 7.69
N LEU A 184 10.05 -16.43 8.12
CA LEU A 184 10.54 -16.42 9.50
C LEU A 184 11.29 -15.12 9.88
N GLY A 185 11.78 -14.37 8.89
CA GLY A 185 12.54 -13.14 9.10
C GLY A 185 11.68 -11.87 9.26
N VAL A 186 10.34 -11.97 9.19
CA VAL A 186 9.48 -10.82 9.43
C VAL A 186 9.36 -10.52 10.93
N LYS A 187 9.09 -9.26 11.27
CA LYS A 187 8.76 -8.84 12.63
C LYS A 187 7.24 -8.75 12.78
N PRO A 188 6.58 -9.69 13.46
CA PRO A 188 5.14 -9.65 13.65
C PRO A 188 4.69 -8.39 14.39
N LEU A 189 3.62 -7.78 13.93
CA LEU A 189 3.00 -6.59 14.53
C LEU A 189 1.62 -6.91 15.10
N LEU A 190 0.82 -7.68 14.36
CA LEU A 190 -0.52 -8.09 14.74
C LEU A 190 -0.69 -9.59 14.61
N THR A 191 -1.47 -10.16 15.52
CA THR A 191 -1.94 -11.54 15.47
C THR A 191 -3.44 -11.62 15.70
N THR A 192 -4.02 -12.78 15.36
CA THR A 192 -5.38 -13.16 15.73
C THR A 192 -5.40 -14.64 16.10
N GLU A 193 -6.36 -15.06 16.92
CA GLU A 193 -6.64 -16.47 17.20
C GLU A 193 -7.82 -17.00 16.35
N GLU A 194 -8.27 -16.21 15.37
CA GLU A 194 -9.37 -16.60 14.48
C GLU A 194 -8.98 -17.82 13.60
N ALA A 195 -9.74 -18.89 13.66
CA ALA A 195 -9.44 -20.17 13.02
C ALA A 195 -9.45 -20.10 11.47
N THR A 196 -10.15 -19.12 10.91
CA THR A 196 -10.22 -18.87 9.46
C THR A 196 -9.08 -17.98 8.95
N SER A 197 -8.18 -17.55 9.83
CA SER A 197 -7.02 -16.70 9.53
C SER A 197 -5.70 -17.42 9.80
N ASN A 198 -4.63 -16.99 9.11
CA ASN A 198 -3.29 -17.21 9.65
C ASN A 198 -3.14 -16.43 10.96
N ARG A 199 -2.31 -16.95 11.86
CA ARG A 199 -2.10 -16.31 13.16
C ARG A 199 -1.46 -14.92 13.04
N VAL A 200 -0.40 -14.78 12.23
CA VAL A 200 0.28 -13.50 11.96
C VAL A 200 -0.40 -12.83 10.77
N ILE A 201 -0.94 -11.62 10.99
CA ILE A 201 -1.77 -10.90 10.03
C ILE A 201 -1.23 -9.51 9.65
N ALA A 202 -0.23 -9.02 10.36
CA ALA A 202 0.55 -7.86 9.96
C ALA A 202 1.98 -7.99 10.45
N TRP A 203 2.92 -7.47 9.68
CA TRP A 203 4.34 -7.50 10.01
C TRP A 203 5.10 -6.36 9.37
N ALA A 204 6.29 -6.10 9.92
CA ALA A 204 7.30 -5.23 9.36
C ALA A 204 8.53 -6.04 8.94
N LYS A 205 9.21 -5.58 7.92
CA LYS A 205 10.53 -6.10 7.51
C LYS A 205 11.33 -5.03 6.79
N GLU A 206 12.61 -5.30 6.61
CA GLU A 206 13.45 -4.54 5.69
C GLU A 206 13.72 -5.40 4.44
N TYR A 207 13.72 -4.75 3.28
CA TYR A 207 14.15 -5.33 2.03
C TYR A 207 15.02 -4.31 1.28
N GLU A 208 16.27 -4.67 0.97
CA GLU A 208 17.27 -3.73 0.49
C GLU A 208 17.41 -2.53 1.46
N LYS A 209 17.16 -1.30 0.99
CA LYS A 209 17.14 -0.09 1.80
C LYS A 209 15.76 0.33 2.27
N SER A 210 14.73 -0.41 1.91
CA SER A 210 13.33 -0.07 2.16
C SER A 210 12.80 -0.69 3.45
N ARG A 211 11.94 0.04 4.15
CA ARG A 211 11.04 -0.50 5.17
C ARG A 211 9.75 -0.93 4.49
N VAL A 212 9.31 -2.16 4.76
CA VAL A 212 8.11 -2.77 4.19
C VAL A 212 7.17 -3.16 5.33
N VAL A 213 5.90 -2.81 5.23
CA VAL A 213 4.84 -3.26 6.14
C VAL A 213 3.76 -3.96 5.32
N TYR A 214 3.34 -5.14 5.77
CA TYR A 214 2.12 -5.78 5.29
C TYR A 214 1.04 -5.71 6.36
N ILE A 215 -0.20 -5.48 5.93
CA ILE A 215 -1.40 -5.47 6.77
C ILE A 215 -2.48 -6.27 6.05
N GLN A 216 -2.93 -7.40 6.64
CA GLN A 216 -4.00 -8.23 6.09
C GLN A 216 -5.35 -7.51 6.09
N LEU A 217 -5.61 -6.68 7.08
CA LEU A 217 -6.88 -5.98 7.26
C LEU A 217 -7.18 -5.02 6.10
N GLY A 218 -8.48 -4.76 5.84
CA GLY A 218 -8.90 -3.72 4.92
C GLY A 218 -9.67 -4.21 3.71
N HIS A 219 -10.71 -5.04 3.89
CA HIS A 219 -11.53 -5.53 2.78
C HIS A 219 -12.56 -4.51 2.32
N ASP A 220 -13.32 -3.92 3.24
CA ASP A 220 -14.46 -3.06 2.96
C ASP A 220 -14.63 -1.92 3.97
N HIS A 221 -15.78 -1.22 3.91
CA HIS A 221 -16.08 -0.10 4.80
C HIS A 221 -16.08 -0.46 6.29
N PHE A 222 -16.40 -1.69 6.69
CA PHE A 222 -16.32 -2.08 8.09
C PHE A 222 -14.89 -1.98 8.62
N ALA A 223 -13.92 -2.42 7.82
CA ALA A 223 -12.51 -2.23 8.13
C ALA A 223 -12.06 -0.78 7.91
N PHE A 224 -12.45 -0.14 6.78
CA PHE A 224 -12.01 1.23 6.45
C PHE A 224 -12.51 2.27 7.47
N ASP A 225 -13.67 2.04 8.09
CA ASP A 225 -14.23 2.92 9.13
C ASP A 225 -13.71 2.62 10.53
N ASN A 226 -13.03 1.49 10.75
CA ASN A 226 -12.43 1.14 12.03
C ASN A 226 -11.29 2.11 12.37
N PRO A 227 -11.34 2.83 13.49
CA PRO A 227 -10.33 3.83 13.84
C PRO A 227 -8.95 3.21 14.08
N ASN A 228 -8.88 1.96 14.55
CA ASN A 228 -7.61 1.26 14.75
C ASN A 228 -6.96 0.90 13.42
N TYR A 229 -7.74 0.47 12.42
CA TYR A 229 -7.23 0.22 11.07
C TYR A 229 -6.66 1.52 10.45
N ARG A 230 -7.40 2.62 10.55
CA ARG A 230 -6.92 3.93 10.05
C ARG A 230 -5.64 4.39 10.76
N GLN A 231 -5.58 4.20 12.08
CA GLN A 231 -4.36 4.49 12.86
C GLN A 231 -3.19 3.63 12.38
N LEU A 232 -3.41 2.34 12.19
CA LEU A 232 -2.39 1.38 11.74
C LEU A 232 -1.83 1.77 10.36
N VAL A 233 -2.70 2.07 9.37
CA VAL A 233 -2.28 2.52 8.03
C VAL A 233 -1.48 3.82 8.11
N ARG A 234 -1.95 4.80 8.89
CA ARG A 234 -1.22 6.06 9.10
C ARG A 234 0.17 5.84 9.69
N GLN A 235 0.29 5.01 10.74
CA GLN A 235 1.56 4.71 11.39
C GLN A 235 2.50 3.91 10.48
N ALA A 236 1.95 2.97 9.67
CA ALA A 236 2.72 2.24 8.68
C ALA A 236 3.33 3.17 7.62
N ILE A 237 2.57 4.13 7.09
CA ILE A 237 3.06 5.13 6.14
C ILE A 237 4.19 5.97 6.79
N ARG A 238 4.00 6.45 8.02
CA ARG A 238 5.01 7.24 8.73
C ARG A 238 6.31 6.48 8.95
N TRP A 239 6.21 5.25 9.45
CA TRP A 239 7.37 4.43 9.72
C TRP A 239 8.13 4.05 8.44
N THR A 240 7.42 3.68 7.38
CA THR A 240 8.06 3.36 6.10
C THR A 240 8.70 4.58 5.45
N ALA A 241 8.14 5.77 5.65
CA ALA A 241 8.72 7.06 5.23
C ALA A 241 9.91 7.52 6.10
N ARG A 242 10.27 6.81 7.17
CA ARG A 242 11.29 7.22 8.17
C ARG A 242 10.97 8.57 8.85
N LYS A 243 9.68 8.81 9.14
CA LYS A 243 9.16 9.98 9.86
C LYS A 243 8.49 9.59 11.19
N ASP A 244 8.99 8.52 11.81
CA ASP A 244 8.55 7.93 13.06
C ASP A 244 9.20 8.58 14.30
#